data_54d2e8af0595d9634e1fefc633e5bc75
#
_entry.id   54d2e8af0595d9634e1fefc633e5bc75
#
_cell.length_a   1.000
_cell.length_b   1.000
_cell.length_c   1.000
_cell.angle_alpha   90.00
_cell.angle_beta   90.00
_cell.angle_gamma   90.00
#
_symmetry.space_group_name_H-M   'P 1'
#
loop_
_entity.id
_entity.type
_entity.pdbx_description
1 polymer ?
#
loop_
_entity_poly.entity_id
_entity_poly.type
_entity_poly.pdbx_seq_one_letter_code
_entity_poly.pdbx_strand_id
1 'polypeptide(L)'
;MSELFKRGKFLAGMNRGRSDTKGEALRRVAIVEGSIGGPERLLSLAALFPETRFDSVAGLDGLQAPCEVVIVALPRRDAETLFARVADSVRPAQVVVVLQDADLSSTRRLIRLGAADVLPAPVSEMSLTLSLERLFEARSTAQGGGDSSQIVSFLKAGGGAGTTSLIAQLAPASAAAGVKTAAVDLDLQFGNLGFYLDLGDAVSIADLLASGIPLDETPFSTALRQHKSGAHLLAGPRDLMPLETISPPQAEALMRGLRQAFDMTLVDLPGAWTAWTNEILHLSSRIVLVTQLSVPHVNLMKRQLQVLASQGLEATPTILVCNALSSEQQESVSLKAAERSLGRAFDVVLPSDVRTMNAAINQGVELSSVRRGTKLEKALAQLLAAVRAPASAERQAKG
;
A
#
# COMPACT_ATOMS: atom_id res chain seq x y z
N MET A 1 13.40 -7.94 -51.71
CA MET A 1 13.10 -6.77 -50.81
C MET A 1 11.70 -6.19 -51.03
N SER A 2 10.76 -6.86 -51.71
CA SER A 2 9.42 -6.30 -52.02
C SER A 2 8.24 -7.00 -51.31
N GLU A 3 8.45 -8.11 -50.63
CA GLU A 3 7.38 -8.84 -49.95
C GLU A 3 7.25 -8.52 -48.43
N LEU A 4 8.30 -8.06 -47.80
CA LEU A 4 8.27 -7.68 -46.38
C LEU A 4 7.49 -6.37 -46.10
N PHE A 5 7.42 -5.49 -47.11
CA PHE A 5 6.66 -4.23 -47.01
C PHE A 5 5.13 -4.41 -47.11
N LYS A 6 4.67 -5.50 -47.70
CA LYS A 6 3.22 -5.82 -47.81
C LYS A 6 2.65 -6.42 -46.54
N ARG A 7 3.45 -7.10 -45.69
CA ARG A 7 3.01 -7.68 -44.42
C ARG A 7 2.82 -6.65 -43.31
N GLY A 8 3.60 -5.57 -43.28
CA GLY A 8 3.45 -4.51 -42.29
C GLY A 8 2.15 -3.69 -42.43
N LYS A 9 1.60 -3.58 -43.64
CA LYS A 9 0.30 -2.93 -43.85
C LYS A 9 -0.91 -3.81 -43.51
N PHE A 10 -0.74 -5.13 -43.44
CA PHE A 10 -1.83 -6.05 -43.13
C PHE A 10 -2.13 -6.09 -41.63
N LEU A 11 -1.13 -5.90 -40.78
CA LEU A 11 -1.30 -5.86 -39.29
C LEU A 11 -1.94 -4.57 -38.80
N ALA A 12 -1.78 -3.44 -39.50
CA ALA A 12 -2.45 -2.19 -39.20
C ALA A 12 -3.95 -2.17 -39.55
N GLY A 13 -4.43 -3.17 -40.33
CA GLY A 13 -5.81 -3.27 -40.79
C GLY A 13 -6.72 -4.18 -39.97
N MET A 14 -6.18 -5.08 -39.16
CA MET A 14 -7.00 -6.09 -38.47
C MET A 14 -7.66 -5.60 -37.19
N ASN A 15 -7.36 -4.39 -36.71
CA ASN A 15 -8.00 -3.82 -35.53
C ASN A 15 -9.03 -2.70 -35.85
N ARG A 16 -9.52 -2.64 -37.11
CA ARG A 16 -10.56 -1.67 -37.54
C ARG A 16 -12.00 -2.20 -37.53
N GLY A 17 -12.26 -3.32 -36.88
CA GLY A 17 -13.55 -3.97 -36.96
C GLY A 17 -14.16 -4.41 -35.65
N ARG A 18 -14.20 -3.53 -34.61
CA ARG A 18 -15.17 -3.63 -33.54
C ARG A 18 -15.73 -2.23 -33.25
N SER A 19 -17.01 -2.09 -33.55
CA SER A 19 -17.83 -0.90 -33.39
C SER A 19 -17.90 -0.44 -31.91
N ASP A 20 -17.80 0.85 -31.77
CA ASP A 20 -18.09 1.68 -30.60
C ASP A 20 -19.20 1.14 -29.71
N THR A 21 -18.78 0.65 -28.52
CA THR A 21 -19.63 0.63 -27.34
C THR A 21 -18.82 1.16 -26.17
N LYS A 22 -19.14 2.42 -25.78
CA LYS A 22 -18.66 3.16 -24.59
C LYS A 22 -17.15 3.25 -24.43
N GLY A 23 -16.60 4.45 -24.65
CA GLY A 23 -15.19 4.81 -24.61
C GLY A 23 -14.48 4.54 -23.29
N GLU A 24 -14.00 3.32 -23.07
CA GLU A 24 -12.90 3.04 -22.19
C GLU A 24 -11.62 3.20 -22.99
N ALA A 25 -10.77 4.15 -22.56
CA ALA A 25 -9.48 4.37 -23.21
C ALA A 25 -8.60 3.14 -23.02
N LEU A 26 -8.31 2.42 -24.13
CA LEU A 26 -7.38 1.29 -24.15
C LEU A 26 -6.03 1.72 -23.56
N ARG A 27 -5.50 0.93 -22.65
CA ARG A 27 -4.13 1.09 -22.13
C ARG A 27 -3.13 1.04 -23.28
N ARG A 28 -2.05 1.80 -23.21
CA ARG A 28 -1.03 1.82 -24.26
C ARG A 28 0.35 1.48 -23.71
N VAL A 29 0.98 0.50 -24.32
CA VAL A 29 2.34 0.06 -24.04
C VAL A 29 3.18 0.25 -25.31
N ALA A 30 4.23 1.04 -25.22
CA ALA A 30 5.20 1.18 -26.29
C ALA A 30 6.39 0.25 -26.05
N ILE A 31 6.77 -0.48 -27.06
CA ILE A 31 7.89 -1.43 -27.03
C ILE A 31 8.91 -0.98 -28.06
N VAL A 32 10.10 -0.61 -27.59
CA VAL A 32 11.21 -0.28 -28.49
C VAL A 32 11.66 -1.56 -29.21
N GLU A 33 11.79 -1.49 -30.52
CA GLU A 33 12.19 -2.64 -31.36
C GLU A 33 13.45 -3.31 -30.84
N GLY A 34 13.44 -4.65 -30.81
CA GLY A 34 14.53 -5.44 -30.27
C GLY A 34 14.50 -5.66 -28.74
N SER A 35 13.59 -4.99 -28.01
CA SER A 35 13.54 -5.12 -26.53
C SER A 35 12.97 -6.45 -26.05
N ILE A 36 12.01 -7.04 -26.74
CA ILE A 36 11.34 -8.28 -26.30
C ILE A 36 11.47 -9.45 -27.28
N GLY A 37 12.18 -9.29 -28.37
CA GLY A 37 12.29 -10.28 -29.45
C GLY A 37 11.37 -9.97 -30.63
N GLY A 38 10.93 -11.01 -31.38
CA GLY A 38 10.20 -10.83 -32.61
C GLY A 38 8.71 -10.45 -32.49
N PRO A 39 8.04 -10.15 -33.60
CA PRO A 39 6.63 -9.73 -33.62
C PRO A 39 5.66 -10.80 -33.09
N GLU A 40 6.05 -12.05 -33.01
CA GLU A 40 5.24 -13.13 -32.43
C GLU A 40 4.93 -12.89 -30.95
N ARG A 41 5.89 -12.33 -30.19
CA ARG A 41 5.68 -12.00 -28.78
C ARG A 41 4.71 -10.84 -28.56
N LEU A 42 4.65 -9.91 -29.49
CA LEU A 42 3.63 -8.84 -29.46
C LEU A 42 2.22 -9.42 -29.60
N LEU A 43 2.05 -10.45 -30.45
CA LEU A 43 0.76 -11.12 -30.64
C LEU A 43 0.36 -11.91 -29.38
N SER A 44 1.31 -12.60 -28.74
CA SER A 44 1.05 -13.30 -27.47
C SER A 44 0.62 -12.33 -26.37
N LEU A 45 1.33 -11.21 -26.20
CA LEU A 45 0.96 -10.19 -25.22
C LEU A 45 -0.40 -9.56 -25.49
N ALA A 46 -0.71 -9.26 -26.76
CA ALA A 46 -2.01 -8.72 -27.14
C ALA A 46 -3.17 -9.70 -26.88
N ALA A 47 -2.91 -11.00 -26.93
CA ALA A 47 -3.89 -12.03 -26.59
C ALA A 47 -4.11 -12.14 -25.06
N LEU A 48 -3.06 -11.97 -24.27
CA LEU A 48 -3.11 -12.01 -22.80
C LEU A 48 -3.73 -10.74 -22.20
N PHE A 49 -3.56 -9.58 -22.86
CA PHE A 49 -4.05 -8.28 -22.40
C PHE A 49 -5.00 -7.64 -23.44
N PRO A 50 -6.25 -8.12 -23.55
CA PRO A 50 -7.18 -7.67 -24.61
C PRO A 50 -7.57 -6.19 -24.50
N GLU A 51 -7.42 -5.58 -23.33
CA GLU A 51 -7.71 -4.16 -23.06
C GLU A 51 -6.48 -3.25 -23.24
N THR A 52 -5.37 -3.82 -23.76
CA THR A 52 -4.10 -3.11 -23.91
C THR A 52 -3.68 -3.07 -25.36
N ARG A 53 -3.29 -1.90 -25.84
CA ARG A 53 -2.68 -1.72 -27.15
C ARG A 53 -1.16 -1.72 -27.02
N PHE A 54 -0.52 -2.62 -27.73
CA PHE A 54 0.92 -2.72 -27.83
C PHE A 54 1.40 -2.11 -29.16
N ASP A 55 2.19 -1.04 -29.06
CA ASP A 55 2.78 -0.35 -30.21
C ASP A 55 4.30 -0.65 -30.26
N SER A 56 4.79 -1.23 -31.37
CA SER A 56 6.23 -1.35 -31.60
C SER A 56 6.78 -0.05 -32.22
N VAL A 57 7.83 0.49 -31.63
CA VAL A 57 8.46 1.75 -32.07
C VAL A 57 9.93 1.54 -32.35
N ALA A 58 10.42 2.10 -33.45
CA ALA A 58 11.84 1.97 -33.84
C ALA A 58 12.80 2.70 -32.89
N GLY A 59 12.28 3.65 -32.11
CA GLY A 59 13.02 4.42 -31.11
C GLY A 59 12.10 5.33 -30.32
N LEU A 60 12.60 6.01 -29.31
CA LEU A 60 11.83 6.90 -28.46
C LEU A 60 11.20 8.09 -29.21
N ASP A 61 11.86 8.54 -30.29
CA ASP A 61 11.35 9.62 -31.17
C ASP A 61 10.08 9.21 -31.94
N GLY A 62 9.80 7.91 -32.01
CA GLY A 62 8.59 7.36 -32.64
C GLY A 62 7.33 7.36 -31.74
N LEU A 63 7.42 7.82 -30.50
CA LEU A 63 6.28 7.89 -29.59
C LEU A 63 5.36 9.06 -29.93
N GLN A 64 4.34 8.79 -30.75
CA GLN A 64 3.39 9.81 -31.25
C GLN A 64 2.24 10.16 -30.29
N ALA A 65 2.07 9.43 -29.18
CA ALA A 65 1.00 9.67 -28.21
C ALA A 65 1.43 9.24 -26.81
N PRO A 66 0.82 9.78 -25.74
CA PRO A 66 1.12 9.32 -24.41
C PRO A 66 0.87 7.83 -24.25
N CYS A 67 1.85 7.12 -23.70
CA CYS A 67 1.77 5.71 -23.34
C CYS A 67 1.90 5.54 -21.83
N GLU A 68 1.40 4.43 -21.33
CA GLU A 68 1.43 4.15 -19.89
C GLU A 68 2.74 3.48 -19.48
N VAL A 69 3.20 2.56 -20.32
CA VAL A 69 4.44 1.81 -20.08
C VAL A 69 5.30 1.87 -21.35
N VAL A 70 6.59 2.04 -21.15
CA VAL A 70 7.61 1.93 -22.18
C VAL A 70 8.55 0.79 -21.84
N ILE A 71 8.72 -0.16 -22.74
CA ILE A 71 9.66 -1.27 -22.59
C ILE A 71 10.86 -1.00 -23.48
N VAL A 72 12.05 -0.95 -22.89
CA VAL A 72 13.30 -0.64 -23.60
C VAL A 72 14.42 -1.59 -23.21
N ALA A 73 15.15 -2.12 -24.20
CA ALA A 73 16.37 -2.86 -23.95
C ALA A 73 17.56 -1.90 -23.76
N LEU A 74 18.31 -2.10 -22.70
CA LEU A 74 19.53 -1.34 -22.44
C LEU A 74 20.73 -2.28 -22.28
N PRO A 75 21.90 -1.92 -22.84
CA PRO A 75 23.14 -2.62 -22.53
C PRO A 75 23.53 -2.34 -21.08
N ARG A 76 24.14 -3.30 -20.41
CA ARG A 76 24.62 -3.12 -19.03
C ARG A 76 25.58 -1.93 -18.89
N ARG A 77 26.46 -1.78 -19.88
CA ARG A 77 27.36 -0.65 -19.96
C ARG A 77 26.54 0.63 -20.20
N ASP A 78 26.71 1.63 -19.36
CA ASP A 78 26.00 2.90 -19.43
C ASP A 78 24.48 2.86 -19.21
N ALA A 79 23.94 1.74 -18.66
CA ALA A 79 22.50 1.54 -18.46
C ALA A 79 21.86 2.66 -17.62
N GLU A 80 22.52 3.16 -16.60
CA GLU A 80 22.01 4.21 -15.72
C GLU A 80 21.86 5.55 -16.47
N THR A 81 22.87 5.93 -17.26
CA THR A 81 22.85 7.16 -18.05
C THR A 81 21.79 7.09 -19.16
N LEU A 82 21.69 5.94 -19.83
CA LEU A 82 20.70 5.72 -20.87
C LEU A 82 19.29 5.70 -20.29
N PHE A 83 19.10 5.06 -19.14
CA PHE A 83 17.81 5.03 -18.45
C PHE A 83 17.34 6.43 -18.07
N ALA A 84 18.19 7.27 -17.48
CA ALA A 84 17.84 8.64 -17.11
C ALA A 84 17.32 9.43 -18.32
N ARG A 85 17.98 9.32 -19.48
CA ARG A 85 17.57 9.97 -20.73
C ARG A 85 16.21 9.43 -21.23
N VAL A 86 16.02 8.10 -21.17
CA VAL A 86 14.74 7.48 -21.53
C VAL A 86 13.62 7.97 -20.63
N ALA A 87 13.81 7.87 -19.31
CA ALA A 87 12.83 8.26 -18.32
C ALA A 87 12.37 9.73 -18.47
N ASP A 88 13.32 10.64 -18.74
CA ASP A 88 13.01 12.04 -18.97
C ASP A 88 12.22 12.27 -20.28
N SER A 89 12.52 11.50 -21.33
CA SER A 89 11.87 11.64 -22.64
C SER A 89 10.43 11.12 -22.69
N VAL A 90 10.09 10.16 -21.81
CA VAL A 90 8.79 9.45 -21.86
C VAL A 90 7.84 9.80 -20.72
N ARG A 91 8.18 10.73 -19.85
CA ARG A 91 7.29 11.12 -18.73
C ARG A 91 5.90 11.52 -19.22
N PRO A 92 4.81 11.07 -18.55
CA PRO A 92 4.74 10.36 -17.27
C PRO A 92 4.72 8.81 -17.39
N ALA A 93 5.18 8.23 -18.48
CA ALA A 93 5.17 6.78 -18.67
C ALA A 93 6.10 6.06 -17.68
N GLN A 94 5.71 4.85 -17.28
CA GLN A 94 6.56 3.94 -16.50
C GLN A 94 7.53 3.22 -17.44
N VAL A 95 8.79 3.08 -17.04
CA VAL A 95 9.83 2.45 -17.87
C VAL A 95 10.21 1.08 -17.33
N VAL A 96 9.97 0.04 -18.12
CA VAL A 96 10.48 -1.32 -17.90
C VAL A 96 11.77 -1.49 -18.70
N VAL A 97 12.84 -1.83 -18.03
CA VAL A 97 14.15 -2.03 -18.64
C VAL A 97 14.41 -3.50 -18.86
N VAL A 98 14.70 -3.89 -20.11
CA VAL A 98 15.25 -5.21 -20.42
C VAL A 98 16.77 -5.07 -20.45
N LEU A 99 17.45 -5.57 -19.42
CA LEU A 99 18.88 -5.35 -19.19
C LEU A 99 19.70 -6.52 -19.75
N GLN A 100 20.62 -6.22 -20.67
CA GLN A 100 21.58 -7.20 -21.16
C GLN A 100 22.63 -7.49 -20.08
N ASP A 101 23.02 -8.75 -19.92
CA ASP A 101 23.96 -9.22 -18.89
C ASP A 101 23.62 -8.68 -17.49
N ALA A 102 22.34 -8.79 -17.11
CA ALA A 102 21.80 -8.26 -15.88
C ALA A 102 22.52 -8.86 -14.65
N ASP A 103 22.96 -8.01 -13.74
CA ASP A 103 23.41 -8.42 -12.41
C ASP A 103 22.60 -7.71 -11.32
N LEU A 104 22.65 -8.26 -10.12
CA LEU A 104 21.88 -7.74 -8.97
C LEU A 104 22.24 -6.28 -8.64
N SER A 105 23.47 -5.87 -8.84
CA SER A 105 23.95 -4.51 -8.57
C SER A 105 23.35 -3.49 -9.54
N SER A 106 23.41 -3.77 -10.85
CA SER A 106 22.85 -2.90 -11.90
C SER A 106 21.33 -2.85 -11.83
N THR A 107 20.67 -3.98 -11.54
CA THR A 107 19.23 -4.05 -11.33
C THR A 107 18.78 -3.14 -10.18
N ARG A 108 19.43 -3.25 -9.02
CA ARG A 108 19.11 -2.40 -7.86
C ARG A 108 19.35 -0.91 -8.11
N ARG A 109 20.36 -0.57 -8.89
CA ARG A 109 20.63 0.83 -9.24
C ARG A 109 19.56 1.43 -10.15
N LEU A 110 19.14 0.68 -11.18
CA LEU A 110 18.07 1.12 -12.10
C LEU A 110 16.73 1.29 -11.37
N ILE A 111 16.38 0.37 -10.47
CA ILE A 111 15.18 0.51 -9.64
C ILE A 111 15.26 1.78 -8.76
N ARG A 112 16.40 2.07 -8.12
CA ARG A 112 16.58 3.31 -7.35
C ARG A 112 16.49 4.57 -8.19
N LEU A 113 16.86 4.51 -9.46
CA LEU A 113 16.72 5.62 -10.41
C LEU A 113 15.28 5.80 -10.91
N GLY A 114 14.37 4.90 -10.55
CA GLY A 114 12.95 4.98 -10.87
C GLY A 114 12.50 4.10 -12.03
N ALA A 115 13.28 3.08 -12.41
CA ALA A 115 12.77 2.03 -13.31
C ALA A 115 11.61 1.31 -12.64
N ALA A 116 10.51 1.14 -13.37
CA ALA A 116 9.33 0.46 -12.87
C ALA A 116 9.58 -1.04 -12.66
N ASP A 117 10.39 -1.64 -13.54
CA ASP A 117 10.92 -2.98 -13.37
C ASP A 117 12.18 -3.17 -14.21
N VAL A 118 13.01 -4.19 -13.87
CA VAL A 118 14.23 -4.53 -14.62
C VAL A 118 14.26 -6.04 -14.87
N LEU A 119 14.12 -6.43 -16.12
CA LEU A 119 14.07 -7.82 -16.57
C LEU A 119 15.39 -8.22 -17.25
N PRO A 120 15.92 -9.43 -16.99
CA PRO A 120 17.11 -9.90 -17.68
C PRO A 120 16.84 -10.22 -19.14
N ALA A 121 17.77 -9.88 -20.03
CA ALA A 121 17.74 -10.31 -21.42
C ALA A 121 18.40 -11.71 -21.58
N PRO A 122 17.86 -12.62 -22.42
CA PRO A 122 16.62 -12.50 -23.16
C PRO A 122 15.39 -12.60 -22.24
N VAL A 123 14.46 -11.65 -22.36
CA VAL A 123 13.29 -11.63 -21.50
C VAL A 123 12.38 -12.84 -21.78
N SER A 124 11.91 -13.52 -20.72
CA SER A 124 10.91 -14.58 -20.86
C SER A 124 9.50 -13.97 -20.97
N GLU A 125 8.60 -14.66 -21.66
CA GLU A 125 7.20 -14.24 -21.78
C GLU A 125 6.55 -14.16 -20.40
N MET A 126 6.79 -15.14 -19.53
CA MET A 126 6.30 -15.17 -18.15
C MET A 126 6.77 -13.96 -17.34
N SER A 127 8.07 -13.63 -17.37
CA SER A 127 8.60 -12.49 -16.62
C SER A 127 8.00 -11.16 -17.09
N LEU A 128 7.80 -11.03 -18.41
CA LEU A 128 7.23 -9.82 -19.00
C LEU A 128 5.74 -9.70 -18.65
N THR A 129 4.98 -10.80 -18.74
CA THR A 129 3.57 -10.86 -18.35
C THR A 129 3.40 -10.46 -16.89
N LEU A 130 4.14 -11.09 -15.97
CA LEU A 130 4.09 -10.76 -14.53
C LEU A 130 4.47 -9.30 -14.24
N SER A 131 5.46 -8.75 -14.96
CA SER A 131 5.84 -7.35 -14.82
C SER A 131 4.72 -6.41 -15.26
N LEU A 132 4.11 -6.68 -16.41
CA LEU A 132 2.98 -5.88 -16.92
C LEU A 132 1.73 -6.02 -16.05
N GLU A 133 1.40 -7.21 -15.56
CA GLU A 133 0.29 -7.42 -14.63
C GLU A 133 0.47 -6.56 -13.37
N ARG A 134 1.64 -6.60 -12.73
CA ARG A 134 1.95 -5.76 -11.55
C ARG A 134 1.81 -4.27 -11.85
N LEU A 135 2.31 -3.82 -12.99
CA LEU A 135 2.25 -2.40 -13.36
C LEU A 135 0.82 -1.96 -13.70
N PHE A 136 0.04 -2.83 -14.34
CA PHE A 136 -1.37 -2.56 -14.64
C PHE A 136 -2.24 -2.62 -13.39
N GLU A 137 -1.99 -3.55 -12.48
CA GLU A 137 -2.65 -3.60 -11.18
C GLU A 137 -2.31 -2.36 -10.35
N ALA A 138 -1.03 -2.01 -10.23
CA ALA A 138 -0.60 -0.79 -9.53
C ALA A 138 -1.22 0.48 -10.12
N ARG A 139 -1.51 0.51 -11.41
CA ARG A 139 -2.09 1.66 -12.10
C ARG A 139 -3.61 1.61 -12.22
N SER A 140 -4.24 0.44 -12.27
CA SER A 140 -5.70 0.31 -12.14
C SER A 140 -6.16 0.72 -10.76
N THR A 141 -5.32 0.49 -9.73
CA THR A 141 -5.47 1.11 -8.41
C THR A 141 -5.24 2.63 -8.44
N ALA A 142 -4.53 3.17 -9.43
CA ALA A 142 -4.27 4.61 -9.57
C ALA A 142 -5.20 5.35 -10.55
N GLN A 143 -5.87 4.68 -11.48
CA GLN A 143 -6.69 5.31 -12.54
C GLN A 143 -8.15 4.83 -12.62
N GLY A 144 -8.50 3.74 -11.98
CA GLY A 144 -9.90 3.30 -11.84
C GLY A 144 -10.62 4.23 -10.89
N GLY A 145 -11.61 4.95 -11.37
CA GLY A 145 -12.37 6.03 -10.76
C GLY A 145 -12.34 6.08 -9.24
N GLY A 146 -11.62 7.08 -8.68
CA GLY A 146 -11.61 7.36 -7.25
C GLY A 146 -10.87 6.32 -6.44
N ASP A 147 -9.54 6.17 -6.63
CA ASP A 147 -8.70 5.44 -5.69
C ASP A 147 -8.52 6.25 -4.39
N SER A 148 -9.63 6.39 -3.67
CA SER A 148 -9.68 6.87 -2.29
C SER A 148 -9.42 5.74 -1.30
N SER A 149 -9.31 4.47 -1.74
CA SER A 149 -9.09 3.35 -0.85
C SER A 149 -7.70 3.39 -0.23
N GLN A 150 -7.66 3.65 1.08
CA GLN A 150 -6.43 3.78 1.85
C GLN A 150 -6.25 2.59 2.77
N ILE A 151 -5.10 1.94 2.69
CA ILE A 151 -4.64 1.02 3.74
C ILE A 151 -3.72 1.81 4.66
N VAL A 152 -4.09 1.89 5.92
CA VAL A 152 -3.33 2.56 6.96
C VAL A 152 -2.91 1.53 7.99
N SER A 153 -1.63 1.22 8.01
CA SER A 153 -1.07 0.24 8.92
C SER A 153 -0.57 0.89 10.21
N PHE A 154 -0.97 0.33 11.33
CA PHE A 154 -0.57 0.77 12.65
C PHE A 154 0.50 -0.16 13.22
N LEU A 155 1.64 0.41 13.58
CA LEU A 155 2.75 -0.26 14.26
C LEU A 155 2.87 0.24 15.69
N LYS A 156 3.13 -0.69 16.60
CA LYS A 156 3.38 -0.38 18.01
C LYS A 156 4.88 -0.38 18.31
N ALA A 157 5.37 0.72 18.87
CA ALA A 157 6.76 0.82 19.34
C ALA A 157 6.87 0.32 20.80
N GLY A 158 6.45 -0.93 20.99
CA GLY A 158 6.47 -1.58 22.30
C GLY A 158 5.09 -1.99 22.81
N GLY A 159 5.06 -2.89 23.79
CA GLY A 159 3.84 -3.36 24.42
C GLY A 159 3.10 -2.21 25.14
N GLY A 160 1.78 -2.24 25.09
CA GLY A 160 0.95 -1.24 25.75
C GLY A 160 0.95 0.15 25.10
N ALA A 161 1.49 0.33 23.90
CA ALA A 161 1.47 1.61 23.19
C ALA A 161 0.05 2.15 22.90
N GLY A 162 -0.98 1.30 23.00
CA GLY A 162 -2.39 1.66 22.85
C GLY A 162 -2.87 1.71 21.40
N THR A 163 -2.18 1.09 20.49
CA THR A 163 -2.48 1.05 19.05
C THR A 163 -3.89 0.56 18.78
N THR A 164 -4.25 -0.62 19.30
CA THR A 164 -5.58 -1.21 19.19
C THR A 164 -6.68 -0.27 19.71
N SER A 165 -6.45 0.41 20.85
CA SER A 165 -7.38 1.38 21.42
C SER A 165 -7.60 2.57 20.48
N LEU A 166 -6.55 3.03 19.81
CA LEU A 166 -6.66 4.11 18.82
C LEU A 166 -7.51 3.68 17.64
N ILE A 167 -7.26 2.49 17.06
CA ILE A 167 -8.02 1.95 15.95
C ILE A 167 -9.50 1.80 16.34
N ALA A 168 -9.79 1.29 17.55
CA ALA A 168 -11.15 1.15 18.05
C ALA A 168 -11.89 2.50 18.18
N GLN A 169 -11.19 3.62 18.27
CA GLN A 169 -11.80 4.95 18.25
C GLN A 169 -11.82 5.59 16.86
N LEU A 170 -10.79 5.37 16.05
CA LEU A 170 -10.68 5.96 14.72
C LEU A 170 -11.61 5.32 13.70
N ALA A 171 -11.80 3.99 13.72
CA ALA A 171 -12.63 3.30 12.75
C ALA A 171 -14.12 3.71 12.85
N PRO A 172 -14.75 3.71 14.04
CA PRO A 172 -16.10 4.25 14.21
C PRO A 172 -16.22 5.71 13.81
N ALA A 173 -15.25 6.56 14.21
CA ALA A 173 -15.27 7.98 13.89
C ALA A 173 -15.13 8.23 12.36
N SER A 174 -14.35 7.41 11.66
CA SER A 174 -14.21 7.47 10.20
C SER A 174 -15.52 7.07 9.50
N ALA A 175 -16.14 5.98 9.95
CA ALA A 175 -17.41 5.51 9.41
C ALA A 175 -18.55 6.52 9.65
N ALA A 176 -18.64 7.09 10.84
CA ALA A 176 -19.60 8.15 11.17
C ALA A 176 -19.42 9.41 10.30
N ALA A 177 -18.22 9.66 9.80
CA ALA A 177 -17.93 10.72 8.84
C ALA A 177 -18.20 10.34 7.37
N GLY A 178 -18.89 9.21 7.13
CA GLY A 178 -19.33 8.77 5.80
C GLY A 178 -18.29 8.01 4.98
N VAL A 179 -17.15 7.62 5.58
CA VAL A 179 -16.14 6.83 4.89
C VAL A 179 -16.40 5.34 5.13
N LYS A 180 -16.50 4.54 4.07
CA LYS A 180 -16.67 3.09 4.18
C LYS A 180 -15.40 2.46 4.75
N THR A 181 -15.40 2.21 6.07
CA THR A 181 -14.19 1.89 6.84
C THR A 181 -14.21 0.45 7.34
N ALA A 182 -13.07 -0.24 7.18
CA ALA A 182 -12.77 -1.49 7.88
C ALA A 182 -11.68 -1.29 8.95
N ALA A 183 -11.85 -1.95 10.09
CA ALA A 183 -10.84 -2.18 11.10
C ALA A 183 -10.41 -3.64 11.02
N VAL A 184 -9.11 -3.89 10.96
CA VAL A 184 -8.55 -5.22 10.73
C VAL A 184 -7.51 -5.52 11.81
N ASP A 185 -7.77 -6.53 12.62
CA ASP A 185 -6.86 -6.99 13.66
C ASP A 185 -6.03 -8.17 13.16
N LEU A 186 -4.77 -7.93 12.88
CA LEU A 186 -3.80 -8.96 12.49
C LEU A 186 -2.77 -9.27 13.58
N ASP A 187 -3.02 -8.86 14.83
CA ASP A 187 -2.21 -9.34 15.94
C ASP A 187 -2.65 -10.75 16.31
N LEU A 188 -2.03 -11.75 15.70
CA LEU A 188 -2.38 -13.16 15.82
C LEU A 188 -2.24 -13.73 17.24
N GLN A 189 -1.59 -13.00 18.13
CA GLN A 189 -1.30 -13.46 19.49
C GLN A 189 -2.02 -12.65 20.57
N PHE A 190 -2.20 -11.35 20.35
CA PHE A 190 -2.71 -10.45 21.39
C PHE A 190 -3.81 -9.50 20.86
N GLY A 191 -4.41 -9.82 19.71
CA GLY A 191 -5.49 -9.04 19.12
C GLY A 191 -6.72 -8.98 20.02
N ASN A 192 -7.23 -7.77 20.25
CA ASN A 192 -8.39 -7.52 21.11
C ASN A 192 -9.38 -6.53 20.52
N LEU A 193 -9.24 -6.18 19.25
CA LEU A 193 -10.06 -5.15 18.61
C LEU A 193 -11.55 -5.52 18.61
N GLY A 194 -11.88 -6.82 18.47
CA GLY A 194 -13.24 -7.32 18.57
C GLY A 194 -13.90 -7.00 19.91
N PHE A 195 -13.19 -7.20 21.02
CA PHE A 195 -13.69 -6.86 22.34
C PHE A 195 -13.82 -5.34 22.54
N TYR A 196 -12.89 -4.55 21.98
CA TYR A 196 -12.89 -3.09 22.11
C TYR A 196 -14.04 -2.42 21.32
N LEU A 197 -14.61 -3.11 20.36
CA LEU A 197 -15.75 -2.66 19.57
C LEU A 197 -17.07 -3.36 19.93
N ASP A 198 -17.08 -4.18 21.00
CA ASP A 198 -18.25 -5.01 21.40
C ASP A 198 -18.74 -5.92 20.26
N LEU A 199 -17.79 -6.48 19.51
CA LEU A 199 -18.02 -7.39 18.38
C LEU A 199 -17.20 -8.68 18.55
N GLY A 200 -17.28 -9.30 19.74
CA GLY A 200 -16.51 -10.50 20.08
C GLY A 200 -16.90 -11.75 19.26
N ASP A 201 -18.03 -11.71 18.54
CA ASP A 201 -18.50 -12.75 17.62
C ASP A 201 -18.15 -12.45 16.14
N ALA A 202 -17.37 -11.41 15.87
CA ALA A 202 -16.96 -11.07 14.51
C ALA A 202 -16.10 -12.17 13.88
N VAL A 203 -16.16 -12.24 12.54
CA VAL A 203 -15.29 -13.12 11.74
C VAL A 203 -13.84 -12.74 11.98
N SER A 204 -13.01 -13.75 12.27
CA SER A 204 -11.59 -13.58 12.47
C SER A 204 -10.80 -13.92 11.22
N ILE A 205 -9.53 -13.49 11.19
CA ILE A 205 -8.61 -13.91 10.12
C ILE A 205 -8.44 -15.45 10.10
N ALA A 206 -8.49 -16.11 11.25
CA ALA A 206 -8.45 -17.58 11.33
C ALA A 206 -9.63 -18.23 10.63
N ASP A 207 -10.84 -17.68 10.81
CA ASP A 207 -12.06 -18.19 10.14
C ASP A 207 -11.94 -18.02 8.62
N LEU A 208 -11.42 -16.90 8.14
CA LEU A 208 -11.19 -16.67 6.70
C LEU A 208 -10.19 -17.65 6.12
N LEU A 209 -9.06 -17.86 6.79
CA LEU A 209 -8.04 -18.82 6.33
C LEU A 209 -8.58 -20.26 6.34
N ALA A 210 -9.42 -20.61 7.30
CA ALA A 210 -10.04 -21.94 7.40
C ALA A 210 -11.16 -22.17 6.36
N SER A 211 -11.77 -21.12 5.83
CA SER A 211 -12.86 -21.22 4.86
C SER A 211 -12.43 -21.82 3.52
N GLY A 212 -11.13 -21.74 3.17
CA GLY A 212 -10.61 -22.17 1.88
C GLY A 212 -10.99 -21.26 0.70
N ILE A 213 -11.71 -20.17 0.93
CA ILE A 213 -12.01 -19.16 -0.08
C ILE A 213 -10.79 -18.27 -0.25
N PRO A 214 -10.34 -17.98 -1.50
CA PRO A 214 -9.27 -17.03 -1.74
C PRO A 214 -9.60 -15.67 -1.11
N LEU A 215 -8.64 -15.07 -0.42
CA LEU A 215 -8.89 -13.84 0.35
C LEU A 215 -9.27 -12.66 -0.55
N ASP A 216 -8.79 -12.60 -1.78
CA ASP A 216 -9.14 -11.57 -2.76
C ASP A 216 -10.53 -11.79 -3.40
N GLU A 217 -11.10 -12.99 -3.31
CA GLU A 217 -12.46 -13.31 -3.75
C GLU A 217 -13.50 -13.21 -2.61
N THR A 218 -13.06 -12.93 -1.38
CA THR A 218 -13.94 -12.83 -0.21
C THR A 218 -14.82 -11.59 -0.31
N PRO A 219 -16.15 -11.70 -0.21
CA PRO A 219 -17.05 -10.55 -0.23
C PRO A 219 -17.01 -9.78 1.11
N PHE A 220 -15.91 -9.09 1.40
CA PHE A 220 -15.63 -8.46 2.70
C PHE A 220 -16.74 -7.53 3.18
N SER A 221 -17.43 -6.82 2.29
CA SER A 221 -18.51 -5.91 2.69
C SER A 221 -19.71 -6.63 3.34
N THR A 222 -19.88 -7.93 3.10
CA THR A 222 -20.95 -8.75 3.68
C THR A 222 -20.42 -9.78 4.67
N ALA A 223 -19.18 -10.22 4.51
CA ALA A 223 -18.55 -11.20 5.40
C ALA A 223 -18.15 -10.59 6.75
N LEU A 224 -17.72 -9.33 6.76
CA LEU A 224 -17.28 -8.67 7.98
C LEU A 224 -18.47 -8.17 8.82
N ARG A 225 -18.33 -8.29 10.15
CA ARG A 225 -19.33 -7.79 11.10
C ARG A 225 -19.31 -6.27 11.11
N GLN A 226 -20.51 -5.66 11.00
CA GLN A 226 -20.65 -4.22 11.04
C GLN A 226 -20.92 -3.73 12.48
N HIS A 227 -20.14 -2.78 12.93
CA HIS A 227 -20.37 -2.02 14.16
C HIS A 227 -21.53 -1.02 13.97
N LYS A 228 -22.19 -0.63 15.05
CA LYS A 228 -23.30 0.35 15.03
C LYS A 228 -22.96 1.71 14.39
N SER A 229 -21.69 2.09 14.34
CA SER A 229 -21.21 3.31 13.65
C SER A 229 -21.15 3.16 12.12
N GLY A 230 -21.30 1.95 11.59
CA GLY A 230 -21.07 1.63 10.18
C GLY A 230 -19.68 1.10 9.84
N ALA A 231 -18.73 1.11 10.77
CA ALA A 231 -17.43 0.48 10.56
C ALA A 231 -17.55 -1.05 10.52
N HIS A 232 -16.72 -1.70 9.69
CA HIS A 232 -16.66 -3.15 9.59
C HIS A 232 -15.43 -3.67 10.32
N LEU A 233 -15.53 -4.89 10.88
CA LEU A 233 -14.44 -5.50 11.65
C LEU A 233 -14.06 -6.87 11.09
N LEU A 234 -12.76 -7.05 10.81
CA LEU A 234 -12.10 -8.34 10.78
C LEU A 234 -11.35 -8.51 12.11
N ALA A 235 -11.80 -9.44 12.93
CA ALA A 235 -11.24 -9.66 14.26
C ALA A 235 -9.93 -10.45 14.21
N GLY A 236 -9.12 -10.31 15.26
CA GLY A 236 -8.02 -11.21 15.53
C GLY A 236 -8.53 -12.63 15.88
N PRO A 237 -7.67 -13.65 15.82
CA PRO A 237 -8.05 -15.01 16.16
C PRO A 237 -8.42 -15.12 17.65
N ARG A 238 -9.32 -16.07 17.98
CA ARG A 238 -9.74 -16.31 19.37
C ARG A 238 -8.67 -17.03 20.18
N ASP A 239 -7.88 -17.87 19.53
CA ASP A 239 -6.77 -18.61 20.12
C ASP A 239 -5.44 -18.05 19.62
N LEU A 240 -4.39 -18.21 20.42
CA LEU A 240 -3.04 -17.80 20.03
C LEU A 240 -2.60 -18.57 18.79
N MET A 241 -2.21 -17.88 17.74
CA MET A 241 -1.72 -18.47 16.50
C MET A 241 -0.23 -18.18 16.29
N PRO A 242 0.51 -19.10 15.64
CA PRO A 242 1.86 -18.80 15.19
C PRO A 242 1.89 -17.59 14.27
N LEU A 243 2.94 -16.77 14.39
CA LEU A 243 3.07 -15.56 13.56
C LEU A 243 3.21 -15.89 12.07
N GLU A 244 3.70 -17.08 11.75
CA GLU A 244 3.88 -17.56 10.38
C GLU A 244 2.61 -18.13 9.74
N THR A 245 1.48 -18.08 10.42
CA THR A 245 0.21 -18.62 9.91
C THR A 245 -0.23 -17.93 8.64
N ILE A 246 0.07 -16.63 8.48
CA ILE A 246 -0.21 -15.86 7.27
C ILE A 246 1.05 -15.86 6.41
N SER A 247 0.92 -16.24 5.16
CA SER A 247 1.99 -16.11 4.16
C SER A 247 1.94 -14.73 3.47
N PRO A 248 3.07 -14.23 2.91
CA PRO A 248 3.07 -12.98 2.15
C PRO A 248 2.03 -12.91 1.03
N PRO A 249 1.83 -13.95 0.19
CA PRO A 249 0.76 -13.93 -0.82
C PRO A 249 -0.64 -13.82 -0.24
N GLN A 250 -0.91 -14.44 0.92
CA GLN A 250 -2.21 -14.32 1.59
C GLN A 250 -2.42 -12.92 2.16
N ALA A 251 -1.37 -12.30 2.69
CA ALA A 251 -1.42 -10.91 3.15
C ALA A 251 -1.71 -9.94 1.99
N GLU A 252 -1.07 -10.14 0.84
CA GLU A 252 -1.34 -9.38 -0.38
C GLU A 252 -2.79 -9.55 -0.85
N ALA A 253 -3.28 -10.79 -0.96
CA ALA A 253 -4.66 -11.09 -1.35
C ALA A 253 -5.68 -10.46 -0.39
N LEU A 254 -5.43 -10.52 0.93
CA LEU A 254 -6.26 -9.87 1.94
C LEU A 254 -6.34 -8.35 1.72
N MET A 255 -5.20 -7.70 1.54
CA MET A 255 -5.16 -6.24 1.33
C MET A 255 -5.84 -5.85 0.02
N ARG A 256 -5.70 -6.65 -1.04
CA ARG A 256 -6.37 -6.44 -2.32
C ARG A 256 -7.89 -6.52 -2.18
N GLY A 257 -8.40 -7.57 -1.56
CA GLY A 257 -9.84 -7.73 -1.33
C GLY A 257 -10.44 -6.63 -0.43
N LEU A 258 -9.72 -6.20 0.60
CA LEU A 258 -10.14 -5.10 1.47
C LEU A 258 -10.18 -3.76 0.72
N ARG A 259 -9.22 -3.48 -0.17
CA ARG A 259 -9.23 -2.27 -1.02
C ARG A 259 -10.44 -2.21 -1.94
N GLN A 260 -10.88 -3.34 -2.46
CA GLN A 260 -12.07 -3.40 -3.31
C GLN A 260 -13.37 -3.13 -2.53
N ALA A 261 -13.37 -3.48 -1.24
CA ALA A 261 -14.57 -3.44 -0.41
C ALA A 261 -14.74 -2.14 0.38
N PHE A 262 -13.65 -1.42 0.71
CA PHE A 262 -13.65 -0.28 1.63
C PHE A 262 -12.82 0.91 1.12
N ASP A 263 -13.25 2.13 1.46
CA ASP A 263 -12.51 3.36 1.15
C ASP A 263 -11.32 3.55 2.10
N MET A 264 -11.41 3.01 3.33
CA MET A 264 -10.35 3.06 4.33
C MET A 264 -10.27 1.75 5.09
N THR A 265 -9.06 1.22 5.21
CA THR A 265 -8.75 0.04 6.03
C THR A 265 -7.69 0.41 7.06
N LEU A 266 -8.03 0.31 8.35
CA LEU A 266 -7.11 0.51 9.46
C LEU A 266 -6.64 -0.86 9.95
N VAL A 267 -5.34 -1.13 9.81
CA VAL A 267 -4.76 -2.45 10.12
C VAL A 267 -3.95 -2.40 11.39
N ASP A 268 -4.34 -3.16 12.41
CA ASP A 268 -3.55 -3.38 13.62
C ASP A 268 -2.53 -4.50 13.38
N LEU A 269 -1.27 -4.15 13.30
CA LEU A 269 -0.18 -5.10 13.07
C LEU A 269 0.44 -5.58 14.38
N PRO A 270 0.94 -6.83 14.44
CA PRO A 270 1.68 -7.33 15.60
C PRO A 270 2.94 -6.49 15.87
N GLY A 271 3.46 -6.56 17.08
CA GLY A 271 4.74 -5.93 17.40
C GLY A 271 5.96 -6.63 16.79
N ALA A 272 5.78 -7.84 16.26
CA ALA A 272 6.82 -8.64 15.62
C ALA A 272 6.88 -8.36 14.12
N TRP A 273 8.09 -8.25 13.58
CA TRP A 273 8.32 -8.15 12.15
C TRP A 273 8.38 -9.52 11.50
N THR A 274 7.47 -9.79 10.58
CA THR A 274 7.41 -11.01 9.77
C THR A 274 7.46 -10.66 8.29
N ALA A 275 7.64 -11.66 7.43
CA ALA A 275 7.63 -11.44 5.99
C ALA A 275 6.28 -10.85 5.50
N TRP A 276 5.17 -11.32 6.04
CA TRP A 276 3.84 -10.85 5.65
C TRP A 276 3.51 -9.46 6.23
N THR A 277 4.00 -9.09 7.42
CA THR A 277 3.84 -7.71 7.92
C THR A 277 4.59 -6.73 7.05
N ASN A 278 5.77 -7.10 6.57
CA ASN A 278 6.54 -6.30 5.62
C ASN A 278 5.78 -6.11 4.30
N GLU A 279 5.14 -7.17 3.78
CA GLU A 279 4.29 -7.08 2.57
C GLU A 279 3.13 -6.09 2.76
N ILE A 280 2.41 -6.17 3.88
CA ILE A 280 1.33 -5.21 4.18
C ILE A 280 1.84 -3.77 4.27
N LEU A 281 3.02 -3.54 4.85
CA LEU A 281 3.60 -2.21 4.94
C LEU A 281 3.95 -1.63 3.55
N HIS A 282 4.43 -2.45 2.63
CA HIS A 282 4.66 -2.04 1.23
C HIS A 282 3.35 -1.70 0.49
N LEU A 283 2.26 -2.37 0.83
CA LEU A 283 0.93 -2.10 0.28
C LEU A 283 0.22 -0.92 0.98
N SER A 284 0.77 -0.41 2.08
CA SER A 284 0.14 0.65 2.86
C SER A 284 0.28 2.01 2.20
N SER A 285 -0.82 2.76 2.14
CA SER A 285 -0.83 4.16 1.73
C SER A 285 -0.18 5.06 2.79
N ARG A 286 -0.18 4.60 4.05
CA ARG A 286 0.34 5.32 5.21
C ARG A 286 0.65 4.36 6.37
N ILE A 287 1.68 4.71 7.14
CA ILE A 287 2.06 3.99 8.36
C ILE A 287 1.84 4.92 9.56
N VAL A 288 1.21 4.43 10.61
CA VAL A 288 1.08 5.12 11.90
C VAL A 288 1.93 4.38 12.92
N LEU A 289 2.97 5.00 13.40
CA LEU A 289 3.88 4.44 14.39
C LEU A 289 3.56 5.03 15.77
N VAL A 290 3.03 4.20 16.67
CA VAL A 290 2.52 4.62 17.99
C VAL A 290 3.51 4.27 19.08
N THR A 291 3.82 5.23 19.93
CA THR A 291 4.70 5.07 21.10
C THR A 291 4.11 5.70 22.34
N GLN A 292 4.67 5.36 23.50
CA GLN A 292 4.53 6.12 24.74
C GLN A 292 5.81 6.90 25.03
N LEU A 293 5.73 7.93 25.85
CA LEU A 293 6.89 8.73 26.23
C LEU A 293 7.67 8.06 27.36
N SER A 294 8.55 7.13 26.99
CA SER A 294 9.53 6.51 27.89
C SER A 294 10.81 6.17 27.12
N VAL A 295 11.94 6.07 27.78
CA VAL A 295 13.23 5.75 27.16
C VAL A 295 13.16 4.44 26.33
N PRO A 296 12.61 3.31 26.85
CA PRO A 296 12.50 2.08 26.07
C PRO A 296 11.63 2.24 24.82
N HIS A 297 10.46 2.88 24.96
CA HIS A 297 9.53 3.05 23.84
C HIS A 297 10.10 3.95 22.72
N VAL A 298 10.75 5.07 23.10
CA VAL A 298 11.41 5.96 22.13
C VAL A 298 12.53 5.23 21.40
N ASN A 299 13.32 4.41 22.11
CA ASN A 299 14.37 3.61 21.49
C ASN A 299 13.80 2.55 20.53
N LEU A 300 12.70 1.88 20.90
CA LEU A 300 12.01 0.93 20.01
C LEU A 300 11.45 1.64 18.77
N MET A 301 10.83 2.82 18.92
CA MET A 301 10.37 3.62 17.79
C MET A 301 11.52 3.97 16.83
N LYS A 302 12.66 4.39 17.37
CA LYS A 302 13.86 4.66 16.56
C LYS A 302 14.31 3.44 15.77
N ARG A 303 14.33 2.26 16.40
CA ARG A 303 14.66 1.00 15.73
C ARG A 303 13.67 0.66 14.62
N GLN A 304 12.37 0.85 14.86
CA GLN A 304 11.37 0.60 13.82
C GLN A 304 11.50 1.56 12.64
N LEU A 305 11.79 2.84 12.87
CA LEU A 305 12.10 3.78 11.78
C LEU A 305 13.32 3.35 10.97
N GLN A 306 14.36 2.81 11.61
CA GLN A 306 15.53 2.26 10.92
C GLN A 306 15.17 1.01 10.10
N VAL A 307 14.30 0.14 10.60
CA VAL A 307 13.82 -1.02 9.85
C VAL A 307 13.00 -0.58 8.66
N LEU A 308 12.04 0.36 8.81
CA LEU A 308 11.28 0.93 7.69
C LEU A 308 12.21 1.46 6.60
N ALA A 309 13.24 2.20 6.97
CA ALA A 309 14.25 2.70 6.04
C ALA A 309 15.00 1.55 5.34
N SER A 310 15.47 0.56 6.09
CA SER A 310 16.19 -0.58 5.51
C SER A 310 15.35 -1.45 4.57
N GLN A 311 14.03 -1.42 4.71
CA GLN A 311 13.08 -2.12 3.85
C GLN A 311 12.62 -1.26 2.65
N GLY A 312 13.15 -0.05 2.45
CA GLY A 312 12.80 0.83 1.34
C GLY A 312 11.45 1.54 1.51
N LEU A 313 10.96 1.65 2.74
CA LEU A 313 9.66 2.28 3.09
C LEU A 313 9.79 3.76 3.48
N GLU A 314 10.94 4.41 3.21
CA GLU A 314 11.17 5.83 3.53
C GLU A 314 10.20 6.77 2.78
N ALA A 315 9.80 6.36 1.58
CA ALA A 315 8.85 7.13 0.77
C ALA A 315 7.39 6.98 1.23
N THR A 316 7.08 5.99 2.07
CA THR A 316 5.74 5.78 2.61
C THR A 316 5.47 6.80 3.71
N PRO A 317 4.42 7.63 3.59
CA PRO A 317 4.07 8.61 4.60
C PRO A 317 3.90 7.96 5.97
N THR A 318 4.71 8.39 6.95
CA THR A 318 4.70 7.83 8.29
C THR A 318 4.34 8.89 9.32
N ILE A 319 3.27 8.66 10.08
CA ILE A 319 2.80 9.51 11.19
C ILE A 319 3.39 8.98 12.50
N LEU A 320 4.12 9.82 13.23
CA LEU A 320 4.60 9.50 14.57
C LEU A 320 3.60 9.97 15.61
N VAL A 321 3.13 9.05 16.43
CA VAL A 321 2.14 9.32 17.47
C VAL A 321 2.74 9.07 18.85
N CYS A 322 2.77 10.10 19.69
CA CYS A 322 3.03 9.96 21.11
C CYS A 322 1.69 9.81 21.85
N ASN A 323 1.39 8.61 22.32
CA ASN A 323 0.12 8.27 22.95
C ASN A 323 0.19 8.36 24.48
N ALA A 324 -0.95 8.63 25.09
CA ALA A 324 -1.19 8.65 26.55
C ALA A 324 -0.19 9.53 27.32
N LEU A 325 0.18 10.68 26.75
CA LEU A 325 1.13 11.60 27.37
C LEU A 325 0.57 12.18 28.67
N SER A 326 1.21 11.85 29.80
CA SER A 326 0.92 12.41 31.12
C SER A 326 1.98 13.41 31.57
N SER A 327 1.66 14.22 32.57
CA SER A 327 2.64 15.13 33.23
C SER A 327 3.79 14.36 33.85
N GLU A 328 3.52 13.24 34.51
CA GLU A 328 4.54 12.38 35.13
C GLU A 328 5.54 11.80 34.12
N GLN A 329 5.04 11.41 32.93
CA GLN A 329 5.92 10.95 31.86
C GLN A 329 6.82 12.09 31.37
N GLN A 330 6.29 13.31 31.27
CA GLN A 330 7.08 14.46 30.82
C GLN A 330 8.14 14.91 31.86
N GLU A 331 7.93 14.63 33.13
CA GLU A 331 8.91 14.85 34.18
C GLU A 331 10.11 13.89 34.04
N SER A 332 9.86 12.65 33.61
CA SER A 332 10.90 11.64 33.46
C SER A 332 11.63 11.71 32.09
N VAL A 333 10.88 11.98 31.02
CA VAL A 333 11.41 12.11 29.63
C VAL A 333 10.75 13.31 28.98
N SER A 334 11.52 14.35 28.65
CA SER A 334 10.93 15.48 27.93
C SER A 334 10.58 15.11 26.49
N LEU A 335 9.42 15.58 26.00
CA LEU A 335 8.98 15.37 24.62
C LEU A 335 10.04 15.84 23.63
N LYS A 336 10.64 17.02 23.86
CA LYS A 336 11.72 17.57 23.03
C LYS A 336 12.99 16.69 23.00
N ALA A 337 13.31 16.00 24.09
CA ALA A 337 14.45 15.07 24.12
C ALA A 337 14.16 13.81 23.30
N ALA A 338 12.93 13.29 23.37
CA ALA A 338 12.49 12.18 22.53
C ALA A 338 12.53 12.55 21.04
N GLU A 339 11.98 13.70 20.66
CA GLU A 339 11.99 14.21 19.28
C GLU A 339 13.43 14.41 18.73
N ARG A 340 14.33 14.96 19.53
CA ARG A 340 15.74 15.05 19.14
C ARG A 340 16.39 13.68 18.93
N SER A 341 16.06 12.68 19.77
CA SER A 341 16.56 11.32 19.63
C SER A 341 16.04 10.62 18.37
N LEU A 342 14.79 10.91 17.98
CA LEU A 342 14.16 10.40 16.77
C LEU A 342 14.59 11.12 15.49
N GLY A 343 15.15 12.34 15.61
CA GLY A 343 15.51 13.20 14.49
C GLY A 343 14.30 13.88 13.81
N ARG A 344 13.10 13.76 14.40
CA ARG A 344 11.87 14.42 13.92
C ARG A 344 10.86 14.61 15.07
N ALA A 345 9.95 15.56 14.89
CA ALA A 345 8.87 15.80 15.84
C ALA A 345 7.78 14.70 15.74
N PHE A 346 7.00 14.57 16.79
CA PHE A 346 5.75 13.83 16.75
C PHE A 346 4.72 14.62 15.91
N ASP A 347 4.05 13.92 15.01
CA ASP A 347 2.99 14.52 14.18
C ASP A 347 1.71 14.72 15.02
N VAL A 348 1.44 13.81 15.96
CA VAL A 348 0.31 13.89 16.88
C VAL A 348 0.73 13.48 18.29
N VAL A 349 0.30 14.27 19.27
CA VAL A 349 0.48 13.97 20.69
C VAL A 349 -0.89 13.83 21.33
N LEU A 350 -1.17 12.65 21.86
CA LEU A 350 -2.44 12.31 22.51
C LEU A 350 -2.27 12.41 24.05
N PRO A 351 -3.02 13.30 24.71
CA PRO A 351 -2.94 13.41 26.16
C PRO A 351 -3.51 12.19 26.85
N SER A 352 -2.98 11.86 28.02
CA SER A 352 -3.49 10.77 28.84
C SER A 352 -4.89 11.09 29.38
N ASP A 353 -5.85 10.23 29.06
CA ASP A 353 -7.17 10.17 29.71
C ASP A 353 -7.59 8.70 29.82
N VAL A 354 -6.81 7.97 30.61
CA VAL A 354 -6.95 6.51 30.80
C VAL A 354 -8.37 6.16 31.29
N ARG A 355 -8.94 7.00 32.14
CA ARG A 355 -10.28 6.76 32.70
C ARG A 355 -11.37 6.77 31.60
N THR A 356 -11.35 7.80 30.77
CA THR A 356 -12.35 7.92 29.69
C THR A 356 -12.12 6.88 28.60
N MET A 357 -10.85 6.60 28.25
CA MET A 357 -10.52 5.57 27.27
C MET A 357 -10.93 4.16 27.72
N ASN A 358 -10.61 3.78 28.97
CA ASN A 358 -11.00 2.48 29.49
C ASN A 358 -12.54 2.35 29.59
N ALA A 359 -13.24 3.40 29.95
CA ALA A 359 -14.70 3.37 29.97
C ALA A 359 -15.29 3.20 28.57
N ALA A 360 -14.71 3.84 27.56
CA ALA A 360 -15.13 3.69 26.16
C ALA A 360 -14.88 2.26 25.67
N ILE A 361 -13.69 1.71 25.87
CA ILE A 361 -13.31 0.35 25.49
C ILE A 361 -14.17 -0.69 26.19
N ASN A 362 -14.37 -0.58 27.50
CA ASN A 362 -15.16 -1.54 28.27
C ASN A 362 -16.64 -1.56 27.88
N GLN A 363 -17.14 -0.50 27.28
CA GLN A 363 -18.52 -0.37 26.81
C GLN A 363 -18.65 -0.58 25.29
N GLY A 364 -17.55 -0.77 24.57
CA GLY A 364 -17.54 -0.87 23.11
C GLY A 364 -18.14 0.36 22.42
N VAL A 365 -17.80 1.56 22.90
CA VAL A 365 -18.34 2.83 22.37
C VAL A 365 -17.25 3.84 22.05
N GLU A 366 -17.60 4.84 21.27
CA GLU A 366 -16.73 5.98 21.01
C GLU A 366 -16.52 6.81 22.27
N LEU A 367 -15.34 7.42 22.37
CA LEU A 367 -14.94 8.28 23.48
C LEU A 367 -15.93 9.42 23.72
N SER A 368 -16.50 9.98 22.65
CA SER A 368 -17.54 11.02 22.67
C SER A 368 -18.84 10.58 23.34
N SER A 369 -19.15 9.29 23.36
CA SER A 369 -20.33 8.73 24.05
C SER A 369 -20.12 8.65 25.54
N VAL A 370 -18.86 8.54 26.02
CA VAL A 370 -18.52 8.56 27.44
C VAL A 370 -18.39 10.01 27.95
N ARG A 371 -17.62 10.83 27.23
CA ARG A 371 -17.38 12.23 27.62
C ARG A 371 -17.00 13.06 26.41
N ARG A 372 -17.82 14.06 26.09
CA ARG A 372 -17.57 15.00 24.98
C ARG A 372 -16.62 16.14 25.35
N GLY A 373 -15.97 16.70 24.34
CA GLY A 373 -15.17 17.91 24.45
C GLY A 373 -13.84 17.73 25.16
N THR A 374 -13.37 16.47 25.34
CA THR A 374 -12.09 16.21 26.00
C THR A 374 -10.90 16.61 25.12
N LYS A 375 -9.74 16.87 25.75
CA LYS A 375 -8.50 17.11 25.00
C LYS A 375 -8.10 15.89 24.17
N LEU A 376 -8.35 14.67 24.67
CA LEU A 376 -8.08 13.42 23.98
C LEU A 376 -8.96 13.27 22.74
N GLU A 377 -10.26 13.57 22.83
CA GLU A 377 -11.18 13.54 21.69
C GLU A 377 -10.73 14.49 20.56
N LYS A 378 -10.31 15.72 20.91
CA LYS A 378 -9.78 16.67 19.93
C LYS A 378 -8.48 16.17 19.26
N ALA A 379 -7.59 15.57 20.04
CA ALA A 379 -6.34 15.01 19.51
C ALA A 379 -6.58 13.76 18.65
N LEU A 380 -7.58 12.92 18.97
CA LEU A 380 -8.02 11.82 18.11
C LEU A 380 -8.60 12.31 16.78
N ALA A 381 -9.36 13.41 16.80
CA ALA A 381 -9.86 14.03 15.58
C ALA A 381 -8.70 14.55 14.70
N GLN A 382 -7.65 15.10 15.30
CA GLN A 382 -6.42 15.50 14.58
C GLN A 382 -5.72 14.27 13.97
N LEU A 383 -5.60 13.18 14.72
CA LEU A 383 -5.03 11.94 14.20
C LEU A 383 -5.86 11.38 13.04
N LEU A 384 -7.19 11.37 13.15
CA LEU A 384 -8.07 10.93 12.07
C LEU A 384 -7.89 11.81 10.82
N ALA A 385 -7.80 13.13 10.99
CA ALA A 385 -7.54 14.04 9.88
C ALA A 385 -6.18 13.77 9.21
N ALA A 386 -5.14 13.53 9.99
CA ALA A 386 -3.82 13.17 9.48
C ALA A 386 -3.83 11.81 8.74
N VAL A 387 -4.55 10.82 9.26
CA VAL A 387 -4.72 9.51 8.65
C VAL A 387 -5.47 9.60 7.31
N ARG A 388 -6.46 10.47 7.21
CA ARG A 388 -7.30 10.68 6.01
C ARG A 388 -6.69 11.60 4.96
N ALA A 389 -5.66 12.34 5.29
CA ALA A 389 -5.04 13.28 4.36
C ALA A 389 -4.57 12.56 3.08
N PRO A 390 -4.78 13.12 1.88
CA PRO A 390 -4.28 12.51 0.66
C PRO A 390 -2.74 12.45 0.69
N ALA A 391 -2.17 11.32 0.29
CA ALA A 391 -0.72 11.09 0.30
C ALA A 391 0.08 12.11 -0.57
N SER A 392 -0.59 12.75 -1.52
CA SER A 392 -0.02 13.78 -2.40
C SER A 392 0.23 15.13 -1.72
N ALA A 393 -0.54 15.47 -0.68
CA ALA A 393 -0.42 16.76 0.01
C ALA A 393 0.88 16.92 0.82
N GLU A 394 1.44 15.81 1.32
CA GLU A 394 2.66 15.84 2.14
C GLU A 394 3.96 15.93 1.32
N ARG A 395 3.93 15.56 0.04
CA ARG A 395 5.11 15.70 -0.84
C ARG A 395 5.38 17.17 -1.22
N GLN A 396 4.34 18.01 -1.23
CA GLN A 396 4.48 19.44 -1.54
C GLN A 396 4.91 20.31 -0.35
N ALA A 397 4.76 19.83 0.89
CA ALA A 397 5.14 20.57 2.10
C ALA A 397 6.59 20.34 2.55
N LYS A 398 7.31 19.38 1.93
CA LYS A 398 8.70 19.01 2.26
C LYS A 398 9.69 19.28 1.12
N GLY A 399 9.26 19.95 0.03
CA GLY A 399 10.08 20.37 -1.11
C GLY A 399 10.62 21.81 -0.97
#